data_1b16b0cf1adcf3c2aa9170067f56ae2d
#
_entry.id   1b16b0cf1adcf3c2aa9170067f56ae2d
#
_cell.length_a   1.000
_cell.length_b   1.000
_cell.length_c   1.000
_cell.angle_alpha   90.00
_cell.angle_beta   90.00
_cell.angle_gamma   90.00
#
_symmetry.space_group_name_H-M   'P 1'
#
loop_
_entity.id
_entity.type
_entity.pdbx_description
1 polymer ?
#
loop_
_entity_poly.entity_id
_entity_poly.type
_entity_poly.pdbx_seq_one_letter_code
_entity_poly.pdbx_strand_id
1 'polypeptide(L)'
;MSRTSSTVDSPQKDAGSAPSVKSNGLPWPLQDHAAVSAATIDGLYLHIPFCFHKCHYCDFYSIVDAEHAPGEAAEAASQISGHSPTSPPARAAVFVDRLIAELTELARLFTLHPRTLFVGGGTPTLLPADQWRRLLDAMKGLGILQRVREFTVEANPETVTLPLTQTLVEGGVNRVSLGAQSFQPALLATLERWHDPASVGAAVRTAREAGITNINLDLIFAIPGQTMATLDADLDTALSHAPSHLSYYSLIFEPNTAMTQRLKMGQVQSMDEETEREMYAHVIERLAAAGFEHYEVSNWARKESSEFKVQSSELRNQPSATDLNSELRT
;
A
#
# COMPACT_ATOMS: atom_id res chain seq x y z
N MET A 1 79.73 -15.62 -4.74
CA MET A 1 78.45 -16.09 -4.21
C MET A 1 77.37 -15.14 -4.72
N SER A 2 76.76 -15.52 -5.81
CA SER A 2 75.79 -14.78 -6.59
C SER A 2 74.40 -14.93 -6.00
N ARG A 3 73.68 -13.83 -5.73
CA ARG A 3 72.27 -13.85 -5.38
C ARG A 3 71.48 -13.33 -6.57
N THR A 4 70.75 -14.22 -7.21
CA THR A 4 69.79 -13.91 -8.27
C THR A 4 68.49 -13.40 -7.63
N SER A 5 68.07 -12.17 -7.96
CA SER A 5 66.78 -11.59 -7.64
C SER A 5 65.76 -12.04 -8.70
N SER A 6 64.76 -12.77 -8.28
CA SER A 6 63.58 -13.08 -9.11
C SER A 6 62.53 -11.99 -8.90
N THR A 7 62.26 -11.25 -9.95
CA THR A 7 61.12 -10.33 -10.06
C THR A 7 59.85 -11.15 -10.30
N VAL A 8 58.88 -11.04 -9.38
CA VAL A 8 57.55 -11.62 -9.56
C VAL A 8 56.68 -10.60 -10.28
N ASP A 9 56.30 -10.95 -11.49
CA ASP A 9 55.35 -10.23 -12.30
C ASP A 9 53.95 -10.30 -11.66
N SER A 10 53.39 -9.13 -11.35
CA SER A 10 51.99 -9.02 -10.89
C SER A 10 51.06 -8.96 -12.09
N PRO A 11 50.01 -9.76 -12.16
CA PRO A 11 49.07 -9.69 -13.28
C PRO A 11 48.24 -8.39 -13.19
N GLN A 12 48.30 -7.62 -14.26
CA GLN A 12 47.41 -6.48 -14.58
C GLN A 12 45.94 -6.98 -14.50
N LYS A 13 45.14 -6.44 -13.58
CA LYS A 13 43.70 -6.60 -13.61
C LYS A 13 43.13 -5.76 -14.76
N ASP A 14 42.69 -6.42 -15.80
CA ASP A 14 41.83 -5.84 -16.81
C ASP A 14 40.60 -5.22 -16.14
N ALA A 15 40.40 -3.93 -16.33
CA ALA A 15 39.19 -3.22 -16.00
C ALA A 15 38.05 -3.76 -16.89
N GLY A 16 37.40 -4.81 -16.44
CA GLY A 16 36.22 -5.37 -17.10
C GLY A 16 35.16 -4.30 -17.23
N SER A 17 34.82 -3.95 -18.45
CA SER A 17 33.66 -3.16 -18.82
C SER A 17 32.43 -3.72 -18.13
N ALA A 18 31.65 -2.85 -17.46
CA ALA A 18 30.38 -3.21 -16.87
C ALA A 18 29.52 -3.96 -17.87
N PRO A 19 28.87 -5.08 -17.48
CA PRO A 19 28.04 -5.82 -18.40
C PRO A 19 26.91 -4.90 -18.91
N SER A 20 26.88 -4.68 -20.22
CA SER A 20 25.73 -4.08 -20.88
C SER A 20 24.52 -4.98 -20.57
N VAL A 21 23.60 -4.48 -19.75
CA VAL A 21 22.29 -5.11 -19.56
C VAL A 21 21.61 -5.07 -20.92
N LYS A 22 21.71 -6.17 -21.67
CA LYS A 22 20.84 -6.39 -22.82
C LYS A 22 19.43 -6.33 -22.23
N SER A 23 18.59 -5.48 -22.80
CA SER A 23 17.15 -5.44 -22.55
C SER A 23 16.55 -6.76 -23.05
N ASN A 24 16.73 -7.82 -22.26
CA ASN A 24 15.92 -9.01 -22.44
C ASN A 24 14.52 -8.59 -22.04
N GLY A 25 13.65 -8.51 -23.05
CA GLY A 25 12.26 -8.13 -22.90
C GLY A 25 11.65 -8.81 -21.68
N LEU A 26 10.81 -8.06 -20.96
CA LEU A 26 10.01 -8.54 -19.84
C LEU A 26 9.46 -9.94 -20.19
N PRO A 27 9.59 -10.96 -19.34
CA PRO A 27 9.03 -12.28 -19.57
C PRO A 27 7.50 -12.23 -19.34
N TRP A 28 6.82 -11.40 -20.10
CA TRP A 28 5.39 -11.26 -20.05
C TRP A 28 4.81 -11.86 -21.31
N PRO A 29 3.89 -12.84 -21.25
CA PRO A 29 3.38 -13.53 -22.43
C PRO A 29 2.31 -12.70 -23.16
N LEU A 30 2.66 -11.48 -23.58
CA LEU A 30 1.81 -10.69 -24.47
C LEU A 30 2.30 -10.91 -25.91
N GLN A 31 1.92 -12.05 -26.51
CA GLN A 31 2.24 -12.38 -27.89
C GLN A 31 1.40 -11.61 -28.93
N ASP A 32 0.46 -10.77 -28.49
CA ASP A 32 -0.40 -10.00 -29.38
C ASP A 32 -0.44 -8.51 -29.00
N HIS A 33 0.68 -7.82 -29.26
CA HIS A 33 0.84 -6.39 -28.96
C HIS A 33 -0.22 -5.49 -29.63
N ALA A 34 -0.79 -5.91 -30.76
CA ALA A 34 -1.76 -5.11 -31.52
C ALA A 34 -3.12 -5.04 -30.82
N ALA A 35 -3.57 -6.14 -30.20
CA ALA A 35 -4.84 -6.17 -29.47
C ALA A 35 -4.77 -5.48 -28.12
N VAL A 36 -3.60 -5.49 -27.47
CA VAL A 36 -3.40 -4.89 -26.16
C VAL A 36 -3.19 -3.37 -26.24
N SER A 37 -2.59 -2.87 -27.32
CA SER A 37 -2.37 -1.42 -27.51
C SER A 37 -3.67 -0.62 -27.67
N ALA A 38 -4.79 -1.28 -27.98
CA ALA A 38 -6.11 -0.66 -28.08
C ALA A 38 -6.89 -0.68 -26.73
N ALA A 39 -6.39 -1.39 -25.71
CA ALA A 39 -7.05 -1.47 -24.42
C ALA A 39 -6.91 -0.16 -23.65
N THR A 40 -8.03 0.37 -23.20
CA THR A 40 -8.04 1.50 -22.25
C THR A 40 -7.77 0.98 -20.86
N ILE A 41 -6.74 1.49 -20.20
CA ILE A 41 -6.41 1.17 -18.82
C ILE A 41 -7.19 2.14 -17.91
N ASP A 42 -8.22 1.64 -17.23
CA ASP A 42 -9.09 2.44 -16.36
C ASP A 42 -8.58 2.55 -14.91
N GLY A 43 -7.78 1.59 -14.46
CA GLY A 43 -7.18 1.58 -13.12
C GLY A 43 -5.67 1.35 -13.19
N LEU A 44 -4.91 2.05 -12.36
CA LEU A 44 -3.47 1.88 -12.21
C LEU A 44 -3.13 1.67 -10.73
N TYR A 45 -2.40 0.60 -10.45
CA TYR A 45 -1.81 0.34 -9.15
C TYR A 45 -0.30 0.53 -9.19
N LEU A 46 0.22 1.34 -8.26
CA LEU A 46 1.65 1.50 -8.05
C LEU A 46 2.04 0.86 -6.72
N HIS A 47 3.03 -0.02 -6.74
CA HIS A 47 3.53 -0.69 -5.56
C HIS A 47 4.79 -0.01 -5.03
N ILE A 48 4.71 0.58 -3.81
CA ILE A 48 5.86 1.12 -3.09
C ILE A 48 6.18 0.18 -1.93
N PRO A 49 7.29 -0.59 -1.99
CA PRO A 49 7.51 -1.73 -1.10
C PRO A 49 8.07 -1.38 0.27
N PHE A 50 8.37 -0.11 0.56
CA PHE A 50 9.08 0.25 1.79
C PHE A 50 8.20 0.20 3.02
N CYS A 51 8.71 -0.44 4.08
CA CYS A 51 8.17 -0.40 5.43
C CYS A 51 9.32 -0.15 6.41
N PHE A 52 9.08 0.55 7.51
CA PHE A 52 10.06 0.63 8.58
C PHE A 52 10.08 -0.62 9.46
N HIS A 53 8.99 -1.39 9.45
CA HIS A 53 8.80 -2.62 10.20
C HIS A 53 7.87 -3.58 9.43
N LYS A 54 8.10 -4.89 9.55
CA LYS A 54 7.22 -5.93 9.01
C LYS A 54 6.24 -6.37 10.10
N CYS A 55 4.97 -5.96 9.98
CA CYS A 55 3.93 -6.39 10.89
C CYS A 55 3.75 -7.91 10.85
N HIS A 56 3.43 -8.54 12.00
CA HIS A 56 3.40 -10.00 12.09
C HIS A 56 2.33 -10.68 11.24
N TYR A 57 1.24 -9.99 10.91
CA TYR A 57 0.15 -10.52 10.09
C TYR A 57 0.33 -10.26 8.58
N CYS A 58 1.22 -9.34 8.20
CA CYS A 58 1.28 -8.81 6.84
C CYS A 58 2.09 -9.75 5.92
N ASP A 59 1.46 -10.21 4.83
CA ASP A 59 2.09 -11.02 3.78
C ASP A 59 2.45 -10.21 2.52
N PHE A 60 2.06 -8.93 2.45
CA PHE A 60 2.38 -8.08 1.32
C PHE A 60 3.89 -8.01 1.07
N TYR A 61 4.25 -7.99 -0.20
CA TYR A 61 5.65 -7.79 -0.56
C TYR A 61 6.14 -6.44 -0.04
N SER A 62 7.10 -6.47 0.88
CA SER A 62 7.67 -5.27 1.46
C SER A 62 9.14 -5.46 1.78
N ILE A 63 9.88 -4.35 1.74
CA ILE A 63 11.29 -4.24 2.08
C ILE A 63 11.36 -3.41 3.35
N VAL A 64 11.90 -4.00 4.42
CA VAL A 64 12.11 -3.26 5.66
C VAL A 64 13.25 -2.27 5.47
N ASP A 65 12.96 -1.00 5.66
CA ASP A 65 13.90 0.11 5.65
C ASP A 65 13.86 0.81 7.01
N ALA A 66 14.58 0.21 7.95
CA ALA A 66 14.57 0.60 9.36
C ALA A 66 15.09 2.04 9.61
N GLU A 67 15.85 2.60 8.67
CA GLU A 67 16.45 3.92 8.81
C GLU A 67 15.43 5.07 8.67
N HIS A 68 14.22 4.78 8.16
CA HIS A 68 13.13 5.75 8.05
C HIS A 68 12.10 5.65 9.19
N ALA A 69 12.35 4.81 10.19
CA ALA A 69 11.43 4.71 11.32
C ALA A 69 11.44 6.01 12.15
N PRO A 70 10.26 6.58 12.47
CA PRO A 70 10.18 7.78 13.29
C PRO A 70 10.54 7.50 14.76
N GLY A 71 11.38 8.38 15.38
CA GLY A 71 11.63 8.40 16.83
C GLY A 71 12.19 7.09 17.41
N GLU A 72 11.62 6.62 18.52
CA GLU A 72 12.05 5.41 19.24
C GLU A 72 11.97 4.12 18.38
N ALA A 73 11.11 4.10 17.38
CA ALA A 73 11.00 2.99 16.43
C ALA A 73 12.27 2.84 15.57
N ALA A 74 13.00 3.92 15.30
CA ALA A 74 14.27 3.89 14.59
C ALA A 74 15.37 3.15 15.39
N GLU A 75 15.40 3.35 16.71
CA GLU A 75 16.35 2.69 17.60
C GLU A 75 16.07 1.19 17.70
N ALA A 76 14.79 0.81 17.85
CA ALA A 76 14.38 -0.59 17.91
C ALA A 76 14.65 -1.32 16.58
N ALA A 77 14.36 -0.70 15.45
CA ALA A 77 14.58 -1.27 14.12
C ALA A 77 16.09 -1.44 13.80
N SER A 78 16.93 -0.51 14.22
CA SER A 78 18.40 -0.58 14.06
C SER A 78 19.01 -1.74 14.84
N GLN A 79 18.47 -2.08 16.01
CA GLN A 79 18.94 -3.19 16.83
C GLN A 79 18.62 -4.56 16.21
N ILE A 80 17.53 -4.67 15.43
CA ILE A 80 17.07 -5.93 14.84
C ILE A 80 17.78 -6.21 13.51
N SER A 81 18.10 -5.19 12.71
CA SER A 81 18.55 -5.39 11.33
C SER A 81 20.02 -5.70 11.13
N GLY A 82 20.90 -5.35 12.07
CA GLY A 82 22.35 -5.65 12.02
C GLY A 82 23.09 -5.18 10.74
N HIS A 83 22.42 -4.39 9.88
CA HIS A 83 22.97 -3.93 8.61
C HIS A 83 23.56 -2.52 8.75
N SER A 84 24.78 -2.37 8.21
CA SER A 84 25.45 -1.07 8.10
C SER A 84 24.68 -0.15 7.14
N PRO A 85 24.47 1.14 7.48
CA PRO A 85 23.66 2.05 6.69
C PRO A 85 24.31 2.37 5.35
N THR A 86 23.73 1.86 4.26
CA THR A 86 23.91 2.49 2.95
C THR A 86 22.83 3.56 2.86
N SER A 87 23.23 4.82 2.74
CA SER A 87 22.39 6.02 2.84
C SER A 87 20.95 5.88 2.27
N PRO A 88 19.91 6.08 3.10
CA PRO A 88 18.51 5.89 2.76
C PRO A 88 18.00 6.69 1.55
N PRO A 89 18.42 7.95 1.33
CA PRO A 89 17.99 8.71 0.15
C PRO A 89 18.34 8.02 -1.16
N ALA A 90 19.47 7.29 -1.20
CA ALA A 90 19.92 6.62 -2.43
C ALA A 90 18.99 5.46 -2.85
N ARG A 91 18.48 4.66 -1.90
CA ARG A 91 17.59 3.52 -2.22
C ARG A 91 16.22 3.99 -2.73
N ALA A 92 15.61 4.95 -2.05
CA ALA A 92 14.33 5.55 -2.49
C ALA A 92 14.47 6.22 -3.86
N ALA A 93 15.55 6.97 -4.10
CA ALA A 93 15.81 7.61 -5.37
C ALA A 93 15.98 6.61 -6.52
N VAL A 94 16.78 5.54 -6.30
CA VAL A 94 16.95 4.47 -7.30
C VAL A 94 15.63 3.76 -7.59
N PHE A 95 14.82 3.50 -6.57
CA PHE A 95 13.50 2.90 -6.75
C PHE A 95 12.60 3.80 -7.61
N VAL A 96 12.52 5.09 -7.29
CA VAL A 96 11.71 6.05 -8.06
C VAL A 96 12.20 6.18 -9.49
N ASP A 97 13.52 6.19 -9.73
CA ASP A 97 14.09 6.18 -11.09
C ASP A 97 13.63 4.95 -11.90
N ARG A 98 13.61 3.77 -11.26
CA ARG A 98 13.14 2.53 -11.89
C ARG A 98 11.64 2.54 -12.15
N LEU A 99 10.84 3.01 -11.19
CA LEU A 99 9.39 3.13 -11.33
C LEU A 99 9.01 4.12 -12.45
N ILE A 100 9.72 5.26 -12.55
CA ILE A 100 9.52 6.23 -13.65
C ILE A 100 9.88 5.60 -14.99
N ALA A 101 10.98 4.84 -15.07
CA ALA A 101 11.37 4.15 -16.30
C ALA A 101 10.32 3.11 -16.72
N GLU A 102 9.78 2.35 -15.76
CA GLU A 102 8.71 1.37 -16.00
C GLU A 102 7.42 2.06 -16.50
N LEU A 103 6.97 3.13 -15.82
CA LEU A 103 5.82 3.92 -16.26
C LEU A 103 6.01 4.52 -17.66
N THR A 104 7.22 4.96 -17.97
CA THR A 104 7.56 5.50 -19.30
C THR A 104 7.43 4.43 -20.37
N GLU A 105 7.90 3.22 -20.08
CA GLU A 105 7.78 2.11 -21.03
C GLU A 105 6.33 1.63 -21.18
N LEU A 106 5.59 1.54 -20.07
CA LEU A 106 4.16 1.22 -20.13
C LEU A 106 3.36 2.25 -20.93
N ALA A 107 3.68 3.55 -20.79
CA ALA A 107 3.03 4.61 -21.56
C ALA A 107 3.33 4.56 -23.06
N ARG A 108 4.41 3.88 -23.49
CA ARG A 108 4.68 3.61 -24.91
C ARG A 108 3.88 2.44 -25.45
N LEU A 109 3.59 1.45 -24.58
CA LEU A 109 2.90 0.23 -24.97
C LEU A 109 1.38 0.36 -24.87
N PHE A 110 0.88 1.19 -23.95
CA PHE A 110 -0.55 1.33 -23.62
C PHE A 110 -0.98 2.79 -23.58
N THR A 111 -2.26 3.02 -23.83
CA THR A 111 -2.88 4.32 -23.53
C THR A 111 -3.20 4.38 -22.03
N LEU A 112 -2.30 4.97 -21.24
CA LEU A 112 -2.45 5.10 -19.79
C LEU A 112 -3.25 6.36 -19.45
N HIS A 113 -4.57 6.24 -19.40
CA HIS A 113 -5.47 7.30 -18.94
C HIS A 113 -6.42 6.77 -17.84
N PRO A 114 -5.86 6.31 -16.69
CA PRO A 114 -6.67 5.70 -15.65
C PRO A 114 -7.65 6.71 -15.05
N ARG A 115 -8.83 6.22 -14.67
CA ARG A 115 -9.80 6.96 -13.86
C ARG A 115 -9.50 6.84 -12.37
N THR A 116 -8.88 5.71 -11.98
CA THR A 116 -8.47 5.45 -10.59
C THR A 116 -6.99 5.13 -10.54
N LEU A 117 -6.31 5.72 -9.56
CA LEU A 117 -4.91 5.46 -9.27
C LEU A 117 -4.77 5.12 -7.79
N PHE A 118 -4.18 3.98 -7.52
CA PHE A 118 -3.96 3.49 -6.16
C PHE A 118 -2.48 3.24 -5.94
N VAL A 119 -1.92 3.85 -4.90
CA VAL A 119 -0.53 3.65 -4.51
C VAL A 119 -0.50 2.98 -3.14
N GLY A 120 0.00 1.75 -3.12
CA GLY A 120 -0.01 0.92 -1.93
C GLY A 120 1.22 0.02 -1.85
N GLY A 121 1.11 -1.05 -1.06
CA GLY A 121 2.09 -2.12 -0.95
C GLY A 121 2.74 -2.22 0.42
N GLY A 122 3.80 -1.49 0.68
CA GLY A 122 4.40 -1.33 1.99
C GLY A 122 3.78 -0.14 2.72
N THR A 123 4.50 0.96 2.76
CA THR A 123 4.03 2.24 3.30
C THR A 123 4.45 3.36 2.35
N PRO A 124 3.62 3.72 1.37
CA PRO A 124 3.97 4.73 0.38
C PRO A 124 4.40 6.07 0.97
N THR A 125 3.84 6.45 2.12
CA THR A 125 4.18 7.69 2.83
C THR A 125 5.55 7.67 3.54
N LEU A 126 6.30 6.57 3.48
CA LEU A 126 7.72 6.54 3.81
C LEU A 126 8.59 7.14 2.71
N LEU A 127 8.07 7.22 1.48
CA LEU A 127 8.81 7.85 0.41
C LEU A 127 8.96 9.35 0.69
N PRO A 128 10.19 9.92 0.65
CA PRO A 128 10.42 11.33 0.90
C PRO A 128 9.64 12.26 -0.06
N ALA A 129 9.26 13.43 0.40
CA ALA A 129 8.44 14.37 -0.36
C ALA A 129 9.09 14.81 -1.70
N ASP A 130 10.43 14.92 -1.75
CA ASP A 130 11.17 15.21 -2.99
C ASP A 130 11.07 14.06 -4.00
N GLN A 131 11.08 12.81 -3.53
CA GLN A 131 10.90 11.63 -4.37
C GLN A 131 9.45 11.52 -4.87
N TRP A 132 8.49 11.86 -4.03
CA TRP A 132 7.09 11.99 -4.44
C TRP A 132 6.92 13.06 -5.53
N ARG A 133 7.51 14.26 -5.37
CA ARG A 133 7.46 15.28 -6.43
C ARG A 133 8.00 14.77 -7.76
N ARG A 134 9.15 14.09 -7.75
CA ARG A 134 9.73 13.50 -8.97
C ARG A 134 8.79 12.51 -9.64
N LEU A 135 8.17 11.61 -8.86
CA LEU A 135 7.23 10.62 -9.37
C LEU A 135 5.97 11.28 -9.94
N LEU A 136 5.38 12.24 -9.21
CA LEU A 136 4.19 12.99 -9.62
C LEU A 136 4.44 13.81 -10.87
N ASP A 137 5.58 14.49 -10.98
CA ASP A 137 5.98 15.26 -12.17
C ASP A 137 6.14 14.34 -13.39
N ALA A 138 6.74 13.17 -13.20
CA ALA A 138 6.87 12.18 -14.28
C ALA A 138 5.50 11.67 -14.75
N MET A 139 4.60 11.30 -13.82
CA MET A 139 3.23 10.87 -14.16
C MET A 139 2.45 11.96 -14.87
N LYS A 140 2.60 13.22 -14.43
CA LYS A 140 2.00 14.39 -15.10
C LYS A 140 2.55 14.58 -16.52
N GLY A 141 3.88 14.48 -16.69
CA GLY A 141 4.54 14.58 -17.99
C GLY A 141 4.13 13.48 -18.96
N LEU A 142 3.85 12.27 -18.46
CA LEU A 142 3.33 11.14 -19.24
C LEU A 142 1.81 11.22 -19.51
N GLY A 143 1.10 12.21 -18.96
CA GLY A 143 -0.33 12.37 -19.14
C GLY A 143 -1.21 11.42 -18.32
N ILE A 144 -0.61 10.62 -17.42
CA ILE A 144 -1.31 9.60 -16.61
C ILE A 144 -2.38 10.23 -15.72
N LEU A 145 -2.11 11.43 -15.17
CA LEU A 145 -3.00 12.09 -14.21
C LEU A 145 -4.21 12.81 -14.83
N GLN A 146 -4.28 12.91 -16.17
CA GLN A 146 -5.27 13.75 -16.86
C GLN A 146 -6.74 13.35 -16.62
N ARG A 147 -7.01 12.06 -16.43
CA ARG A 147 -8.36 11.51 -16.27
C ARG A 147 -8.62 10.92 -14.88
N VAL A 148 -7.64 10.97 -14.00
CA VAL A 148 -7.76 10.43 -12.64
C VAL A 148 -8.82 11.21 -11.87
N ARG A 149 -9.84 10.49 -11.38
CA ARG A 149 -10.91 10.99 -10.50
C ARG A 149 -10.63 10.65 -9.04
N GLU A 150 -10.09 9.47 -8.80
CA GLU A 150 -9.65 9.04 -7.47
C GLU A 150 -8.17 8.66 -7.52
N PHE A 151 -7.40 9.34 -6.70
CA PHE A 151 -6.00 9.06 -6.46
C PHE A 151 -5.81 8.75 -4.99
N THR A 152 -5.69 7.46 -4.67
CA THR A 152 -5.53 6.95 -3.31
C THR A 152 -4.05 6.69 -3.00
N VAL A 153 -3.63 7.05 -1.79
CA VAL A 153 -2.33 6.68 -1.22
C VAL A 153 -2.55 6.01 0.13
N GLU A 154 -1.94 4.82 0.33
CA GLU A 154 -1.89 4.17 1.63
C GLU A 154 -0.87 4.84 2.54
N ALA A 155 -1.17 4.89 3.83
CA ALA A 155 -0.32 5.51 4.83
C ALA A 155 -0.40 4.80 6.18
N ASN A 156 0.73 4.78 6.90
CA ASN A 156 0.70 4.54 8.33
C ASN A 156 0.50 5.87 9.06
N PRO A 157 -0.23 5.88 10.19
CA PRO A 157 -0.54 7.12 10.91
C PRO A 157 0.68 7.99 11.21
N GLU A 158 1.80 7.39 11.60
CA GLU A 158 3.04 8.11 11.99
C GLU A 158 3.77 8.75 10.80
N THR A 159 3.48 8.31 9.58
CA THR A 159 4.16 8.81 8.38
C THR A 159 3.42 9.96 7.72
N VAL A 160 2.22 10.30 8.20
CA VAL A 160 1.39 11.40 7.68
C VAL A 160 1.86 12.72 8.27
N THR A 161 2.68 13.45 7.52
CA THR A 161 3.14 14.79 7.89
C THR A 161 2.54 15.84 6.98
N LEU A 162 2.31 17.05 7.49
CA LEU A 162 1.68 18.12 6.69
C LEU A 162 2.46 18.44 5.40
N PRO A 163 3.81 18.59 5.42
CA PRO A 163 4.55 18.87 4.19
C PRO A 163 4.45 17.76 3.13
N LEU A 164 4.48 16.48 3.57
CA LEU A 164 4.32 15.36 2.65
C LEU A 164 2.89 15.33 2.07
N THR A 165 1.88 15.47 2.93
CA THR A 165 0.47 15.42 2.51
C THR A 165 0.14 16.57 1.56
N GLN A 166 0.68 17.78 1.80
CA GLN A 166 0.56 18.90 0.86
C GLN A 166 1.19 18.58 -0.50
N THR A 167 2.37 17.97 -0.51
CA THR A 167 3.02 17.52 -1.76
C THR A 167 2.14 16.51 -2.52
N LEU A 168 1.51 15.57 -1.81
CA LEU A 168 0.59 14.60 -2.40
C LEU A 168 -0.65 15.27 -2.99
N VAL A 169 -1.26 16.21 -2.27
CA VAL A 169 -2.43 16.99 -2.73
C VAL A 169 -2.10 17.82 -3.97
N GLU A 170 -0.97 18.50 -3.99
CA GLU A 170 -0.46 19.24 -5.16
C GLU A 170 -0.30 18.33 -6.39
N GLY A 171 0.04 17.06 -6.14
CA GLY A 171 0.14 16.02 -7.17
C GLY A 171 -1.18 15.38 -7.59
N GLY A 172 -2.32 15.78 -6.98
CA GLY A 172 -3.65 15.30 -7.32
C GLY A 172 -4.19 14.17 -6.43
N VAL A 173 -3.46 13.77 -5.36
CA VAL A 173 -3.97 12.82 -4.37
C VAL A 173 -5.18 13.43 -3.67
N ASN A 174 -6.31 12.72 -3.69
CA ASN A 174 -7.58 13.17 -3.10
C ASN A 174 -8.19 12.16 -2.13
N ARG A 175 -7.57 10.99 -1.94
CA ARG A 175 -7.97 9.96 -0.97
C ARG A 175 -6.75 9.41 -0.25
N VAL A 176 -6.89 9.18 1.06
CA VAL A 176 -5.88 8.49 1.87
C VAL A 176 -6.49 7.28 2.57
N SER A 177 -5.76 6.16 2.59
CA SER A 177 -6.09 4.96 3.36
C SER A 177 -5.13 4.84 4.54
N LEU A 178 -5.66 4.92 5.77
CA LEU A 178 -4.87 4.90 6.99
C LEU A 178 -4.95 3.54 7.67
N GLY A 179 -3.83 2.87 7.78
CA GLY A 179 -3.73 1.58 8.48
C GLY A 179 -3.83 1.74 10.01
N ALA A 180 -5.03 1.93 10.55
CA ALA A 180 -5.27 2.02 11.98
C ALA A 180 -5.24 0.65 12.68
N GLN A 181 -5.80 -0.37 12.06
CA GLN A 181 -5.93 -1.76 12.48
C GLN A 181 -6.75 -1.95 13.76
N SER A 182 -6.44 -1.26 14.85
CA SER A 182 -7.18 -1.20 16.13
C SER A 182 -6.79 0.10 16.85
N PHE A 183 -7.60 0.48 17.84
CA PHE A 183 -7.28 1.57 18.78
C PHE A 183 -6.96 1.04 20.19
N GLN A 184 -6.88 -0.30 20.35
CA GLN A 184 -6.53 -0.94 21.60
C GLN A 184 -5.03 -1.26 21.63
N PRO A 185 -4.24 -0.69 22.57
CA PRO A 185 -2.78 -0.94 22.62
C PRO A 185 -2.42 -2.43 22.70
N ALA A 186 -3.20 -3.23 23.42
CA ALA A 186 -2.96 -4.67 23.56
C ALA A 186 -3.16 -5.42 22.22
N LEU A 187 -4.16 -5.03 21.41
CA LEU A 187 -4.41 -5.63 20.10
C LEU A 187 -3.36 -5.19 19.09
N LEU A 188 -2.94 -3.92 19.11
CA LEU A 188 -1.84 -3.44 18.28
C LEU A 188 -0.53 -4.18 18.62
N ALA A 189 -0.23 -4.39 19.91
CA ALA A 189 0.92 -5.19 20.32
C ALA A 189 0.84 -6.64 19.84
N THR A 190 -0.36 -7.24 19.83
CA THR A 190 -0.58 -8.60 19.27
C THR A 190 -0.27 -8.64 17.79
N LEU A 191 -0.65 -7.62 17.03
CA LEU A 191 -0.39 -7.46 15.59
C LEU A 191 1.05 -7.03 15.29
N GLU A 192 1.85 -6.68 16.31
CA GLU A 192 3.16 -6.05 16.17
C GLU A 192 3.07 -4.76 15.34
N ARG A 193 2.08 -3.92 15.70
CA ARG A 193 1.95 -2.54 15.21
C ARG A 193 2.51 -1.60 16.25
N TRP A 194 3.36 -0.67 15.82
CA TRP A 194 4.13 0.19 16.72
C TRP A 194 3.53 1.59 16.88
N HIS A 195 2.49 1.92 16.12
CA HIS A 195 1.88 3.23 16.24
C HIS A 195 1.09 3.40 17.56
N ASP A 196 1.12 4.61 18.09
CA ASP A 196 0.21 5.02 19.14
C ASP A 196 -1.22 5.17 18.56
N PRO A 197 -2.25 4.59 19.16
CA PRO A 197 -3.64 4.80 18.73
C PRO A 197 -4.02 6.27 18.51
N ALA A 198 -3.48 7.20 19.32
CA ALA A 198 -3.74 8.63 19.18
C ALA A 198 -3.18 9.22 17.87
N SER A 199 -2.17 8.59 17.27
CA SER A 199 -1.58 9.04 15.99
C SER A 199 -2.56 8.97 14.82
N VAL A 200 -3.54 8.04 14.86
CA VAL A 200 -4.59 7.94 13.84
C VAL A 200 -5.39 9.23 13.76
N GLY A 201 -5.85 9.76 14.91
CA GLY A 201 -6.57 11.02 14.97
C GLY A 201 -5.73 12.21 14.52
N ALA A 202 -4.43 12.21 14.82
CA ALA A 202 -3.50 13.23 14.33
C ALA A 202 -3.36 13.15 12.80
N ALA A 203 -3.17 11.96 12.24
CA ALA A 203 -3.08 11.74 10.79
C ALA A 203 -4.34 12.20 10.04
N VAL A 204 -5.53 11.87 10.58
CA VAL A 204 -6.82 12.33 10.03
C VAL A 204 -6.91 13.86 10.01
N ARG A 205 -6.50 14.53 11.09
CA ARG A 205 -6.49 16.01 11.12
C ARG A 205 -5.51 16.59 10.12
N THR A 206 -4.30 16.05 10.04
CA THR A 206 -3.26 16.47 9.09
C THR A 206 -3.72 16.29 7.64
N ALA A 207 -4.35 15.16 7.32
CA ALA A 207 -4.90 14.93 5.98
C ALA A 207 -5.97 15.96 5.62
N ARG A 208 -6.90 16.28 6.54
CA ARG A 208 -7.93 17.30 6.34
C ARG A 208 -7.36 18.71 6.23
N GLU A 209 -6.37 19.05 7.03
CA GLU A 209 -5.66 20.34 6.97
C GLU A 209 -4.98 20.51 5.59
N ALA A 210 -4.43 19.46 5.02
CA ALA A 210 -3.87 19.48 3.67
C ALA A 210 -4.93 19.51 2.56
N GLY A 211 -6.22 19.30 2.86
CA GLY A 211 -7.33 19.32 1.89
C GLY A 211 -7.89 17.95 1.51
N ILE A 212 -7.41 16.84 2.09
CA ILE A 212 -7.97 15.50 1.84
C ILE A 212 -9.15 15.25 2.79
N THR A 213 -10.35 15.17 2.24
CA THR A 213 -11.57 14.84 2.99
C THR A 213 -12.02 13.38 2.82
N ASN A 214 -11.59 12.72 1.73
CA ASN A 214 -11.87 11.32 1.47
C ASN A 214 -10.84 10.45 2.23
N ILE A 215 -11.23 9.99 3.41
CA ILE A 215 -10.37 9.23 4.32
C ILE A 215 -10.97 7.86 4.56
N ASN A 216 -10.17 6.85 4.29
CA ASN A 216 -10.42 5.47 4.69
C ASN A 216 -9.63 5.13 5.95
N LEU A 217 -10.23 4.36 6.86
CA LEU A 217 -9.53 3.68 7.95
C LEU A 217 -9.56 2.18 7.72
N ASP A 218 -8.39 1.55 7.72
CA ASP A 218 -8.25 0.11 7.66
C ASP A 218 -8.22 -0.44 9.07
N LEU A 219 -9.12 -1.38 9.38
CA LEU A 219 -9.29 -2.00 10.68
C LEU A 219 -9.28 -3.52 10.55
N ILE A 220 -8.89 -4.19 11.63
CA ILE A 220 -8.85 -5.66 11.71
C ILE A 220 -9.73 -6.10 12.88
N PHE A 221 -10.56 -7.12 12.66
CA PHE A 221 -11.29 -7.82 13.72
C PHE A 221 -10.83 -9.29 13.80
N ALA A 222 -11.35 -10.02 14.78
CA ALA A 222 -10.92 -11.37 15.14
C ALA A 222 -9.43 -11.48 15.50
N ILE A 223 -8.85 -10.39 16.03
CA ILE A 223 -7.48 -10.38 16.54
C ILE A 223 -7.41 -11.27 17.79
N PRO A 224 -6.36 -12.10 17.97
CA PRO A 224 -6.19 -12.90 19.20
C PRO A 224 -6.30 -12.04 20.46
N GLY A 225 -7.25 -12.41 21.33
CA GLY A 225 -7.56 -11.68 22.56
C GLY A 225 -8.57 -10.54 22.40
N GLN A 226 -9.06 -10.26 21.20
CA GLN A 226 -10.15 -9.30 21.00
C GLN A 226 -11.47 -9.84 21.56
N THR A 227 -12.28 -8.94 22.11
CA THR A 227 -13.64 -9.23 22.63
C THR A 227 -14.65 -8.33 21.91
N MET A 228 -15.95 -8.65 22.01
CA MET A 228 -17.00 -7.78 21.48
C MET A 228 -16.92 -6.36 22.06
N ALA A 229 -16.57 -6.22 23.33
CA ALA A 229 -16.43 -4.91 23.96
C ALA A 229 -15.26 -4.09 23.37
N THR A 230 -14.12 -4.73 23.07
CA THR A 230 -12.97 -4.04 22.43
C THR A 230 -13.22 -3.78 20.94
N LEU A 231 -14.00 -4.62 20.27
CA LEU A 231 -14.48 -4.40 18.91
C LEU A 231 -15.39 -3.16 18.86
N ASP A 232 -16.35 -3.03 19.78
CA ASP A 232 -17.22 -1.86 19.89
C ASP A 232 -16.41 -0.58 20.16
N ALA A 233 -15.43 -0.64 21.06
CA ALA A 233 -14.57 0.51 21.34
C ALA A 233 -13.75 0.95 20.11
N ASP A 234 -13.28 -0.01 19.30
CA ASP A 234 -12.60 0.29 18.04
C ASP A 234 -13.56 0.93 17.02
N LEU A 235 -14.78 0.40 16.88
CA LEU A 235 -15.82 0.97 16.01
C LEU A 235 -16.20 2.39 16.44
N ASP A 236 -16.44 2.62 17.73
CA ASP A 236 -16.78 3.94 18.26
C ASP A 236 -15.67 4.95 17.99
N THR A 237 -14.42 4.55 18.22
CA THR A 237 -13.27 5.41 17.97
C THR A 237 -13.10 5.71 16.47
N ALA A 238 -13.19 4.69 15.60
CA ALA A 238 -13.14 4.87 14.17
C ALA A 238 -14.22 5.83 13.67
N LEU A 239 -15.46 5.65 14.10
CA LEU A 239 -16.60 6.49 13.74
C LEU A 239 -16.46 7.94 14.25
N SER A 240 -15.83 8.13 15.42
CA SER A 240 -15.56 9.47 15.96
C SER A 240 -14.65 10.31 15.08
N HIS A 241 -13.78 9.67 14.29
CA HIS A 241 -12.94 10.34 13.29
C HIS A 241 -13.69 10.73 12.02
N ALA A 242 -14.98 10.39 11.90
CA ALA A 242 -15.85 10.69 10.77
C ALA A 242 -15.21 10.36 9.40
N PRO A 243 -14.74 9.10 9.19
CA PRO A 243 -14.20 8.69 7.91
C PRO A 243 -15.30 8.64 6.84
N SER A 244 -14.93 8.77 5.57
CA SER A 244 -15.84 8.57 4.44
C SER A 244 -15.97 7.09 4.05
N HIS A 245 -15.00 6.28 4.44
CA HIS A 245 -14.87 4.88 4.09
C HIS A 245 -14.22 4.10 5.23
N LEU A 246 -14.58 2.83 5.37
CA LEU A 246 -13.97 1.87 6.29
C LEU A 246 -13.67 0.57 5.55
N SER A 247 -12.45 0.07 5.70
CA SER A 247 -12.07 -1.29 5.35
C SER A 247 -11.90 -2.07 6.66
N TYR A 248 -12.69 -3.12 6.87
CA TYR A 248 -12.66 -3.88 8.11
C TYR A 248 -12.51 -5.36 7.81
N TYR A 249 -11.30 -5.87 8.00
CA TYR A 249 -10.89 -7.21 7.62
C TYR A 249 -10.91 -8.15 8.81
N SER A 250 -11.35 -9.41 8.63
CA SER A 250 -11.01 -10.47 9.56
C SER A 250 -9.51 -10.78 9.50
N LEU A 251 -8.89 -11.04 10.66
CA LEU A 251 -7.49 -11.42 10.71
C LEU A 251 -7.27 -12.78 10.04
N ILE A 252 -6.54 -12.79 8.94
CA ILE A 252 -6.15 -14.01 8.23
C ILE A 252 -4.73 -14.42 8.66
N PHE A 253 -4.54 -15.71 8.98
CA PHE A 253 -3.24 -16.28 9.30
C PHE A 253 -2.54 -16.74 8.03
N GLU A 254 -1.95 -15.79 7.30
CA GLU A 254 -1.26 -16.06 6.03
C GLU A 254 -0.03 -16.95 6.23
N PRO A 255 0.23 -17.95 5.34
CA PRO A 255 1.18 -19.04 5.58
C PRO A 255 2.60 -18.62 5.95
N ASN A 256 3.12 -17.54 5.38
CA ASN A 256 4.52 -17.12 5.52
C ASN A 256 4.70 -15.95 6.51
N THR A 257 3.70 -15.68 7.35
CA THR A 257 3.74 -14.58 8.31
C THR A 257 4.28 -15.03 9.67
N ALA A 258 4.84 -14.08 10.42
CA ALA A 258 5.24 -14.31 11.80
C ALA A 258 4.02 -14.66 12.68
N MET A 259 2.85 -14.12 12.41
CA MET A 259 1.61 -14.44 13.11
C MET A 259 1.25 -15.92 13.00
N THR A 260 1.37 -16.50 11.80
CA THR A 260 1.15 -17.94 11.58
C THR A 260 2.19 -18.80 12.29
N GLN A 261 3.43 -18.35 12.39
CA GLN A 261 4.44 -19.07 13.19
C GLN A 261 4.10 -19.02 14.68
N ARG A 262 3.67 -17.86 15.20
CA ARG A 262 3.22 -17.72 16.60
C ARG A 262 2.02 -18.62 16.90
N LEU A 263 1.08 -18.75 15.96
CA LEU A 263 -0.06 -19.68 16.07
C LEU A 263 0.44 -21.13 16.17
N LYS A 264 1.33 -21.57 15.26
CA LYS A 264 1.91 -22.92 15.27
C LYS A 264 2.69 -23.26 16.54
N MET A 265 3.31 -22.25 17.15
CA MET A 265 4.03 -22.38 18.43
C MET A 265 3.11 -22.28 19.67
N GLY A 266 1.82 -22.09 19.49
CA GLY A 266 0.85 -21.92 20.59
C GLY A 266 1.01 -20.60 21.36
N GLN A 267 1.69 -19.60 20.79
CA GLN A 267 1.90 -18.29 21.42
C GLN A 267 0.70 -17.37 21.25
N VAL A 268 -0.12 -17.61 20.26
CA VAL A 268 -1.42 -16.97 20.02
C VAL A 268 -2.43 -18.06 19.66
N GLN A 269 -3.72 -17.75 19.85
CA GLN A 269 -4.82 -18.62 19.44
C GLN A 269 -5.68 -17.85 18.43
N SER A 270 -6.11 -18.53 17.37
CA SER A 270 -7.12 -17.95 16.47
C SER A 270 -8.45 -17.81 17.21
N MET A 271 -9.25 -16.84 16.81
CA MET A 271 -10.66 -16.78 17.18
C MET A 271 -11.37 -18.05 16.68
N ASP A 272 -12.36 -18.53 17.40
CA ASP A 272 -13.24 -19.57 16.88
C ASP A 272 -14.19 -18.98 15.83
N GLU A 273 -14.58 -19.83 14.87
CA GLU A 273 -15.34 -19.39 13.69
C GLU A 273 -16.70 -18.77 14.05
N GLU A 274 -17.36 -19.23 15.13
CA GLU A 274 -18.65 -18.68 15.52
C GLU A 274 -18.50 -17.28 16.11
N THR A 275 -17.52 -17.06 16.99
CA THR A 275 -17.21 -15.73 17.54
C THR A 275 -16.79 -14.78 16.42
N GLU A 276 -15.97 -15.22 15.47
CA GLU A 276 -15.56 -14.42 14.30
C GLU A 276 -16.79 -14.02 13.45
N ARG A 277 -17.69 -14.96 13.18
CA ARG A 277 -18.94 -14.72 12.47
C ARG A 277 -19.85 -13.72 13.21
N GLU A 278 -19.95 -13.84 14.53
CA GLU A 278 -20.70 -12.88 15.37
C GLU A 278 -20.10 -11.48 15.32
N MET A 279 -18.76 -11.36 15.39
CA MET A 279 -18.06 -10.08 15.26
C MET A 279 -18.33 -9.45 13.90
N TYR A 280 -18.26 -10.23 12.82
CA TYR A 280 -18.51 -9.72 11.47
C TYR A 280 -19.97 -9.24 11.30
N ALA A 281 -20.94 -10.03 11.79
CA ALA A 281 -22.36 -9.62 11.78
C ALA A 281 -22.55 -8.30 12.55
N HIS A 282 -21.93 -8.18 13.72
CA HIS A 282 -21.98 -6.98 14.54
C HIS A 282 -21.38 -5.75 13.83
N VAL A 283 -20.22 -5.90 13.16
CA VAL A 283 -19.62 -4.83 12.34
C VAL A 283 -20.60 -4.35 11.26
N ILE A 284 -21.24 -5.29 10.54
CA ILE A 284 -22.24 -4.95 9.51
C ILE A 284 -23.38 -4.12 10.10
N GLU A 285 -23.97 -4.56 11.20
CA GLU A 285 -25.08 -3.88 11.85
C GLU A 285 -24.69 -2.49 12.37
N ARG A 286 -23.54 -2.37 13.04
CA ARG A 286 -23.04 -1.11 13.59
C ARG A 286 -22.73 -0.08 12.50
N LEU A 287 -22.07 -0.50 11.42
CA LEU A 287 -21.73 0.41 10.31
C LEU A 287 -22.98 0.79 9.50
N ALA A 288 -23.94 -0.12 9.32
CA ALA A 288 -25.23 0.22 8.70
C ALA A 288 -25.99 1.25 9.53
N ALA A 289 -26.04 1.09 10.86
CA ALA A 289 -26.65 2.05 11.77
C ALA A 289 -25.95 3.43 11.74
N ALA A 290 -24.63 3.45 11.50
CA ALA A 290 -23.83 4.67 11.35
C ALA A 290 -23.92 5.31 9.94
N GLY A 291 -24.76 4.77 9.03
CA GLY A 291 -25.01 5.34 7.71
C GLY A 291 -24.02 4.91 6.63
N PHE A 292 -23.30 3.82 6.84
CA PHE A 292 -22.43 3.23 5.81
C PHE A 292 -23.20 2.19 4.99
N GLU A 293 -22.83 2.07 3.72
CA GLU A 293 -23.27 1.02 2.81
C GLU A 293 -22.17 -0.03 2.67
N HIS A 294 -22.52 -1.29 2.92
CA HIS A 294 -21.66 -2.44 2.70
C HIS A 294 -21.73 -2.82 1.22
N TYR A 295 -20.67 -2.63 0.45
CA TYR A 295 -20.68 -2.83 -0.99
C TYR A 295 -19.75 -3.95 -1.46
N GLU A 296 -18.85 -4.37 -0.58
CA GLU A 296 -17.89 -5.46 -0.82
C GLU A 296 -17.59 -6.11 0.53
N VAL A 297 -17.08 -7.35 0.54
CA VAL A 297 -16.92 -8.19 1.75
C VAL A 297 -16.30 -7.45 2.94
N SER A 298 -15.28 -6.63 2.71
CA SER A 298 -14.55 -5.95 3.77
C SER A 298 -14.66 -4.43 3.71
N ASN A 299 -15.53 -3.87 2.86
CA ASN A 299 -15.52 -2.44 2.59
C ASN A 299 -16.89 -1.79 2.73
N TRP A 300 -16.90 -0.63 3.40
CA TRP A 300 -18.07 0.19 3.68
C TRP A 300 -17.82 1.64 3.32
N ALA A 301 -18.74 2.25 2.60
CA ALA A 301 -18.70 3.66 2.22
C ALA A 301 -19.91 4.42 2.78
N ARG A 302 -19.75 5.71 3.12
CA ARG A 302 -20.88 6.56 3.51
C ARG A 302 -21.86 6.75 2.34
N LYS A 303 -23.15 6.63 2.62
CA LYS A 303 -24.23 6.75 1.60
C LYS A 303 -24.28 8.11 0.90
N GLU A 304 -23.73 9.17 1.52
CA GLU A 304 -23.78 10.55 1.00
C GLU A 304 -22.66 10.90 0.02
N SER A 305 -21.68 10.02 -0.21
CA SER A 305 -20.69 10.25 -1.25
C SER A 305 -21.33 10.01 -2.62
N SER A 306 -21.93 11.09 -3.18
CA SER A 306 -22.63 11.07 -4.47
C SER A 306 -21.76 10.58 -5.65
N GLU A 307 -20.46 10.66 -5.52
CA GLU A 307 -19.49 10.19 -6.51
C GLU A 307 -19.45 8.66 -6.63
N PHE A 308 -19.71 7.91 -5.53
CA PHE A 308 -19.72 6.45 -5.56
C PHE A 308 -20.97 5.88 -6.26
N LYS A 309 -22.12 6.58 -6.20
CA LYS A 309 -23.36 6.16 -6.87
C LYS A 309 -23.25 6.19 -8.40
N VAL A 310 -22.45 7.11 -8.94
CA VAL A 310 -22.25 7.22 -10.40
C VAL A 310 -21.44 6.03 -10.92
N GLN A 311 -20.42 5.57 -10.17
CA GLN A 311 -19.59 4.45 -10.62
C GLN A 311 -20.32 3.10 -10.61
N SER A 312 -21.13 2.83 -9.57
CA SER A 312 -21.87 1.57 -9.48
C SER A 312 -23.01 1.47 -10.49
N SER A 313 -23.62 2.58 -10.89
CA SER A 313 -24.66 2.62 -11.93
C SER A 313 -24.08 2.48 -13.34
N GLU A 314 -22.89 3.02 -13.60
CA GLU A 314 -22.20 2.89 -14.90
C GLU A 314 -21.67 1.45 -15.11
N LEU A 315 -21.21 0.78 -14.04
CA LEU A 315 -20.76 -0.61 -14.09
C LEU A 315 -21.93 -1.60 -14.31
N ARG A 316 -23.13 -1.30 -13.78
CA ARG A 316 -24.34 -2.13 -13.99
C ARG A 316 -24.91 -2.03 -15.40
N ASN A 317 -24.58 -0.99 -16.15
CA ASN A 317 -25.05 -0.77 -17.51
C ASN A 317 -24.06 -1.24 -18.60
N GLN A 318 -22.96 -1.89 -18.23
CA GLN A 318 -22.12 -2.57 -19.23
C GLN A 318 -22.76 -3.90 -19.60
N PRO A 319 -22.88 -4.23 -20.91
CA PRO A 319 -23.39 -5.53 -21.34
C PRO A 319 -22.54 -6.64 -20.71
N SER A 320 -23.21 -7.66 -20.19
CA SER A 320 -22.53 -8.81 -19.58
C SER A 320 -21.67 -9.52 -20.63
N ALA A 321 -20.58 -10.17 -20.20
CA ALA A 321 -19.71 -10.93 -21.10
C ALA A 321 -20.46 -12.02 -21.92
N THR A 322 -21.70 -12.33 -21.54
CA THR A 322 -22.62 -13.21 -22.28
C THR A 322 -23.22 -12.55 -23.50
N ASP A 323 -23.40 -11.23 -23.52
CA ASP A 323 -23.99 -10.51 -24.65
C ASP A 323 -23.00 -10.30 -25.80
N LEU A 324 -21.70 -10.20 -25.49
CA LEU A 324 -20.64 -10.10 -26.50
C LEU A 324 -20.40 -11.39 -27.31
N ASN A 325 -20.79 -12.56 -26.76
CA ASN A 325 -20.65 -13.83 -27.48
C ASN A 325 -21.76 -14.14 -28.46
N SER A 326 -22.86 -13.35 -28.50
CA SER A 326 -23.94 -13.52 -29.45
C SER A 326 -23.69 -12.81 -30.79
N GLU A 327 -22.87 -11.76 -30.81
CA GLU A 327 -22.53 -11.01 -32.02
C GLU A 327 -21.36 -11.59 -32.84
N LEU A 328 -20.60 -12.52 -32.27
CA LEU A 328 -19.49 -13.20 -32.96
C LEU A 328 -19.90 -14.52 -33.66
N ARG A 329 -21.20 -14.84 -33.73
CA ARG A 329 -21.73 -16.06 -34.38
C ARG A 329 -22.66 -15.81 -35.58
N THR A 330 -22.57 -14.63 -36.14
CA THR A 330 -23.15 -14.34 -37.49
C THR A 330 -21.99 -13.81 -38.42
#